data_ecacdf10bbceaff8f2429e1a3fa21601
#
_entry.id   ecacdf10bbceaff8f2429e1a3fa21601
#
_cell.length_a   1.000
_cell.length_b   1.000
_cell.length_c   1.000
_cell.angle_alpha   90.00
_cell.angle_beta   90.00
_cell.angle_gamma   90.00
#
_symmetry.space_group_name_H-M   'P 1'
#
loop_
_entity.id
_entity.type
_entity.pdbx_description
1 polymer ?
#
loop_
_entity_poly.entity_id
_entity_poly.type
_entity_poly.pdbx_seq_one_letter_code
_entity_poly.pdbx_strand_id
1 'polypeptide(L)'
;MSEIKMKKEDLKYFKNLINEKRKVLFGEINDSKEKADEILKESSSNAIYSSHMADASSDHVELEKAYYMIARNKKFLGYLDKALVMINDGIFGICQQCNKIISKERLEEVPHTKKCFDCKSNR
;
A
#
# COMPACT_ATOMS: atom_id res chain seq x y z
N MET A 1 30.88 17.60 -9.00
CA MET A 1 29.52 17.44 -9.50
C MET A 1 28.51 17.52 -8.39
N SER A 2 27.65 18.50 -8.47
CA SER A 2 26.57 18.62 -7.50
C SER A 2 25.48 17.60 -7.86
N GLU A 3 25.39 16.54 -7.09
CA GLU A 3 24.27 15.64 -7.20
C GLU A 3 23.05 16.34 -6.62
N ILE A 4 21.95 16.34 -7.38
CA ILE A 4 20.69 16.89 -6.91
C ILE A 4 20.12 15.88 -5.92
N LYS A 5 20.01 16.26 -4.66
CA LYS A 5 19.42 15.41 -3.62
C LYS A 5 18.37 16.20 -2.87
N MET A 6 17.37 15.52 -2.36
CA MET A 6 16.38 16.14 -1.51
C MET A 6 17.04 16.57 -0.19
N LYS A 7 16.51 17.64 0.38
CA LYS A 7 16.97 18.12 1.68
C LYS A 7 16.69 17.09 2.76
N LYS A 8 17.55 17.00 3.75
CA LYS A 8 17.40 16.06 4.87
C LYS A 8 16.07 16.22 5.59
N GLU A 9 15.61 17.46 5.72
CA GLU A 9 14.32 17.75 6.35
C GLU A 9 13.16 17.16 5.57
N ASP A 10 13.22 17.27 4.24
CA ASP A 10 12.20 16.72 3.36
C ASP A 10 12.23 15.19 3.38
N LEU A 11 13.41 14.59 3.39
CA LEU A 11 13.55 13.14 3.49
C LEU A 11 12.97 12.62 4.80
N LYS A 12 13.21 13.33 5.89
CA LYS A 12 12.64 12.98 7.20
C LYS A 12 11.12 13.07 7.18
N TYR A 13 10.59 14.13 6.58
CA TYR A 13 9.15 14.32 6.43
C TYR A 13 8.52 13.15 5.68
N PHE A 14 9.09 12.78 4.53
CA PHE A 14 8.56 11.68 3.72
C PHE A 14 8.75 10.32 4.39
N LYS A 15 9.84 10.12 5.10
CA LYS A 15 10.03 8.90 5.88
C LYS A 15 8.93 8.72 6.92
N ASN A 16 8.60 9.79 7.64
CA ASN A 16 7.52 9.77 8.61
C ASN A 16 6.16 9.52 7.94
N LEU A 17 5.91 10.19 6.81
CA LEU A 17 4.69 10.04 6.05
C LEU A 17 4.51 8.58 5.58
N ILE A 18 5.58 7.98 5.04
CA ILE A 18 5.56 6.61 4.57
C ILE A 18 5.31 5.65 5.73
N ASN A 19 5.95 5.86 6.86
CA ASN A 19 5.76 5.01 8.05
C ASN A 19 4.33 5.10 8.58
N GLU A 20 3.72 6.29 8.56
CA GLU A 20 2.32 6.46 8.94
C GLU A 20 1.37 5.72 7.98
N LYS A 21 1.63 5.80 6.68
CA LYS A 21 0.86 5.07 5.67
C LYS A 21 0.99 3.56 5.87
N ARG A 22 2.18 3.07 6.17
CA ARG A 22 2.42 1.64 6.46
C ARG A 22 1.61 1.18 7.67
N LYS A 23 1.59 1.99 8.71
CA LYS A 23 0.85 1.68 9.93
C LYS A 23 -0.65 1.54 9.65
N VAL A 24 -1.21 2.44 8.86
CA VAL A 24 -2.62 2.37 8.45
C VAL A 24 -2.89 1.10 7.66
N LEU A 25 -2.02 0.76 6.71
CA LEU A 25 -2.19 -0.46 5.90
C LEU A 25 -2.08 -1.73 6.73
N PHE A 26 -1.18 -1.78 7.71
CA PHE A 26 -1.09 -2.92 8.63
C PHE A 26 -2.38 -3.10 9.43
N GLY A 27 -2.97 -1.99 9.89
CA GLY A 27 -4.26 -2.03 10.59
C GLY A 27 -5.37 -2.56 9.69
N GLU A 28 -5.45 -2.09 8.46
CA GLU A 28 -6.45 -2.54 7.48
C GLU A 28 -6.27 -4.02 7.13
N ILE A 29 -5.04 -4.48 6.99
CA ILE A 29 -4.74 -5.90 6.73
C ILE A 29 -5.21 -6.76 7.90
N ASN A 30 -4.91 -6.35 9.12
CA ASN A 30 -5.36 -7.06 10.31
C ASN A 30 -6.86 -7.13 10.41
N ASP A 31 -7.56 -6.01 10.16
CA ASP A 31 -9.01 -5.96 10.18
C ASP A 31 -9.61 -6.92 9.14
N SER A 32 -9.05 -6.94 7.94
CA SER A 32 -9.51 -7.83 6.87
C SER A 32 -9.24 -9.30 7.20
N LYS A 33 -8.11 -9.61 7.85
CA LYS A 33 -7.80 -10.97 8.30
C LYS A 33 -8.75 -11.44 9.37
N GLU A 34 -9.05 -10.60 10.34
CA GLU A 34 -10.02 -10.91 11.39
C GLU A 34 -11.40 -11.17 10.80
N LYS A 35 -11.82 -10.34 9.85
CA LYS A 35 -13.09 -10.51 9.16
C LYS A 35 -13.14 -11.84 8.40
N ALA A 36 -12.08 -12.18 7.68
CA ALA A 36 -12.00 -13.45 6.96
C ALA A 36 -12.07 -14.64 7.94
N ASP A 37 -11.36 -14.54 9.05
CA ASP A 37 -11.35 -15.60 10.08
C ASP A 37 -12.73 -15.77 10.70
N GLU A 38 -13.43 -14.68 10.98
CA GLU A 38 -14.80 -14.72 11.50
C GLU A 38 -15.76 -15.38 10.53
N ILE A 39 -15.68 -15.02 9.25
CA ILE A 39 -16.51 -15.60 8.21
C ILE A 39 -16.27 -17.10 8.10
N LEU A 40 -15.01 -17.52 8.07
CA LEU A 40 -14.65 -18.93 8.01
C LEU A 40 -15.16 -19.72 9.22
N LYS A 41 -15.05 -19.11 10.39
CA LYS A 41 -15.49 -19.73 11.64
C LYS A 41 -17.00 -19.90 11.66
N GLU A 42 -17.75 -18.87 11.27
CA GLU A 42 -19.20 -18.91 11.20
C GLU A 42 -19.68 -19.90 10.14
N SER A 43 -19.04 -19.91 8.97
CA SER A 43 -19.38 -20.84 7.90
C SER A 43 -19.19 -22.29 8.33
N SER A 44 -18.12 -22.59 9.07
CA SER A 44 -17.86 -23.92 9.60
C SER A 44 -18.94 -24.35 10.59
N SER A 45 -19.37 -23.42 11.47
CA SER A 45 -20.44 -23.68 12.43
C SER A 45 -21.79 -23.86 11.75
N ASN A 46 -22.09 -23.00 10.77
CA ASN A 46 -23.38 -22.97 10.08
C ASN A 46 -23.53 -24.11 9.08
N ALA A 47 -22.45 -24.65 8.54
CA ALA A 47 -22.47 -25.77 7.59
C ALA A 47 -23.18 -26.99 8.17
N ILE A 48 -23.17 -27.15 9.49
CA ILE A 48 -23.82 -28.27 10.17
C ILE A 48 -25.33 -28.08 10.27
N TYR A 49 -25.79 -26.84 10.35
CA TYR A 49 -27.20 -26.52 10.60
C TYR A 49 -27.92 -25.84 9.45
N SER A 50 -27.19 -25.40 8.44
CA SER A 50 -27.74 -24.48 7.46
C SER A 50 -28.15 -25.12 6.15
N SER A 51 -29.39 -24.92 5.81
CA SER A 51 -29.92 -25.11 4.46
C SER A 51 -30.03 -23.78 3.71
N HIS A 52 -29.47 -22.71 4.23
CA HIS A 52 -29.60 -21.37 3.64
C HIS A 52 -28.47 -21.08 2.67
N MET A 53 -28.70 -21.41 1.40
CA MET A 53 -27.74 -21.17 0.33
C MET A 53 -27.45 -19.66 0.12
N ALA A 54 -28.41 -18.80 0.43
CA ALA A 54 -28.24 -17.35 0.30
C ALA A 54 -27.18 -16.82 1.25
N ASP A 55 -27.17 -17.29 2.50
CA ASP A 55 -26.20 -16.88 3.49
C ASP A 55 -24.80 -17.39 3.13
N ALA A 56 -24.70 -18.61 2.63
CA ALA A 56 -23.42 -19.18 2.19
C ALA A 56 -22.84 -18.38 1.00
N SER A 57 -23.70 -17.93 0.06
CA SER A 57 -23.28 -17.11 -1.07
C SER A 57 -22.78 -15.74 -0.62
N SER A 58 -23.47 -15.13 0.34
CA SER A 58 -23.10 -13.83 0.89
C SER A 58 -21.77 -13.89 1.62
N ASP A 59 -21.58 -14.93 2.44
CA ASP A 59 -20.31 -15.16 3.15
C ASP A 59 -19.16 -15.37 2.18
N HIS A 60 -19.38 -16.09 1.09
CA HIS A 60 -18.37 -16.30 0.06
C HIS A 60 -17.93 -14.99 -0.61
N VAL A 61 -18.89 -14.14 -0.95
CA VAL A 61 -18.60 -12.83 -1.54
C VAL A 61 -17.81 -11.95 -0.56
N GLU A 62 -18.20 -11.92 0.70
CA GLU A 62 -17.49 -11.15 1.73
C GLU A 62 -16.09 -11.69 1.98
N LEU A 63 -15.92 -12.99 1.95
CA LEU A 63 -14.62 -13.64 2.12
C LEU A 63 -13.68 -13.27 0.96
N GLU A 64 -14.17 -13.32 -0.27
CA GLU A 64 -13.41 -12.91 -1.45
C GLU A 64 -12.99 -11.45 -1.36
N LYS A 65 -13.90 -10.60 -0.89
CA LYS A 65 -13.64 -9.17 -0.68
C LYS A 65 -12.51 -8.96 0.33
N ALA A 66 -12.57 -9.69 1.45
CA ALA A 66 -11.54 -9.60 2.49
C ALA A 66 -10.17 -10.01 1.94
N TYR A 67 -10.10 -11.12 1.21
CA TYR A 67 -8.84 -11.57 0.60
C TYR A 67 -8.33 -10.61 -0.45
N TYR A 68 -9.22 -10.02 -1.24
CA TYR A 68 -8.86 -9.00 -2.22
C TYR A 68 -8.20 -7.79 -1.54
N MET A 69 -8.80 -7.30 -0.46
CA MET A 69 -8.28 -6.15 0.28
C MET A 69 -6.92 -6.45 0.92
N ILE A 70 -6.76 -7.67 1.45
CA ILE A 70 -5.47 -8.09 2.02
C ILE A 70 -4.39 -8.06 0.93
N ALA A 71 -4.65 -8.66 -0.21
CA ALA A 71 -3.69 -8.73 -1.32
C ALA A 71 -3.34 -7.33 -1.83
N ARG A 72 -4.34 -6.47 -2.00
CA ARG A 72 -4.15 -5.09 -2.45
C ARG A 72 -3.27 -4.30 -1.47
N ASN A 73 -3.60 -4.39 -0.18
CA ASN A 73 -2.87 -3.64 0.83
C ASN A 73 -1.44 -4.14 1.01
N LYS A 74 -1.22 -5.45 0.88
CA LYS A 74 0.13 -6.02 0.89
C LYS A 74 0.97 -5.51 -0.28
N LYS A 75 0.36 -5.34 -1.44
CA LYS A 75 1.02 -4.78 -2.62
C LYS A 75 1.45 -3.33 -2.36
N PHE A 76 0.55 -2.52 -1.79
CA PHE A 76 0.88 -1.14 -1.44
C PHE A 76 1.97 -1.07 -0.36
N LEU A 77 1.94 -1.97 0.61
CA LEU A 77 3.02 -2.06 1.60
C LEU A 77 4.37 -2.29 0.92
N GLY A 78 4.41 -3.18 -0.07
CA GLY A 78 5.62 -3.42 -0.84
C GLY A 78 6.13 -2.17 -1.54
N TYR A 79 5.23 -1.34 -2.08
CA TYR A 79 5.60 -0.06 -2.69
C TYR A 79 6.18 0.90 -1.66
N LEU A 80 5.57 0.99 -0.48
CA LEU A 80 6.06 1.84 0.59
C LEU A 80 7.42 1.37 1.11
N ASP A 81 7.62 0.07 1.20
CA ASP A 81 8.92 -0.49 1.58
C ASP A 81 10.01 -0.12 0.57
N LYS A 82 9.69 -0.15 -0.72
CA LYS A 82 10.61 0.28 -1.77
C LYS A 82 10.96 1.75 -1.62
N ALA A 83 9.97 2.59 -1.28
CA ALA A 83 10.21 4.02 -1.05
C ALA A 83 11.19 4.23 0.12
N LEU A 84 11.04 3.46 1.20
CA LEU A 84 11.96 3.53 2.35
C LEU A 84 13.38 3.12 1.97
N VAL A 85 13.52 2.10 1.12
CA VAL A 85 14.83 1.69 0.60
C VAL A 85 15.45 2.82 -0.21
N MET A 86 14.65 3.51 -1.04
CA MET A 86 15.13 4.64 -1.83
C MET A 86 15.62 5.79 -0.93
N ILE A 87 14.93 6.04 0.18
CA ILE A 87 15.36 7.05 1.16
C ILE A 87 16.72 6.65 1.74
N ASN A 88 16.85 5.38 2.14
CA ASN A 88 18.08 4.87 2.71
C ASN A 88 19.25 4.93 1.71
N ASP A 89 18.96 4.68 0.44
CA ASP A 89 19.98 4.70 -0.62
C ASP A 89 20.28 6.11 -1.15
N GLY A 90 19.55 7.12 -0.69
CA GLY A 90 19.77 8.50 -1.08
C GLY A 90 19.23 8.88 -2.45
N ILE A 91 18.36 8.06 -3.04
CA ILE A 91 17.79 8.31 -4.37
C ILE A 91 16.30 8.68 -4.34
N PHE A 92 15.72 8.76 -3.14
CA PHE A 92 14.31 9.10 -3.00
C PHE A 92 14.01 10.50 -3.53
N GLY A 93 12.90 10.62 -4.25
CA GLY A 93 12.42 11.90 -4.74
C GLY A 93 13.15 12.42 -5.98
N ILE A 94 14.02 11.62 -6.57
CA ILE A 94 14.76 12.01 -7.77
C ILE A 94 14.22 11.21 -8.95
N CYS A 95 13.81 11.91 -10.01
CA CYS A 95 13.35 11.25 -11.22
C CYS A 95 14.52 10.51 -11.87
N GLN A 96 14.37 9.22 -12.10
CA GLN A 96 15.43 8.40 -12.68
C GLN A 96 15.64 8.67 -14.17
N GLN A 97 14.71 9.35 -14.80
CA GLN A 97 14.80 9.67 -16.22
C GLN A 97 15.41 11.04 -16.49
N CYS A 98 14.95 12.08 -15.79
CA CYS A 98 15.45 13.45 -16.00
C CYS A 98 16.37 13.96 -14.88
N ASN A 99 16.51 13.21 -13.81
CA ASN A 99 17.35 13.51 -12.66
C ASN A 99 16.95 14.78 -11.88
N LYS A 100 15.73 15.27 -12.10
CA LYS A 100 15.20 16.40 -11.34
C LYS A 100 14.46 15.90 -10.11
N ILE A 101 14.33 16.76 -9.12
CA ILE A 101 13.56 16.44 -7.92
C ILE A 101 12.08 16.39 -8.29
N ILE A 102 11.42 15.30 -7.88
CA ILE A 102 9.98 15.10 -8.09
C ILE A 102 9.23 16.03 -7.13
N SER A 103 8.10 16.60 -7.58
CA SER A 103 7.32 17.50 -6.75
C SER A 103 6.85 16.82 -5.47
N LYS A 104 6.79 17.59 -4.39
CA LYS A 104 6.33 17.09 -3.09
C LYS A 104 4.91 16.56 -3.16
N GLU A 105 4.05 17.23 -3.93
CA GLU A 105 2.66 16.81 -4.12
C GLU A 105 2.57 15.42 -4.70
N ARG A 106 3.38 15.13 -5.72
CA ARG A 106 3.40 13.82 -6.34
C ARG A 106 3.97 12.77 -5.39
N LEU A 107 5.00 13.11 -4.62
CA LEU A 107 5.60 12.21 -3.65
C LEU A 107 4.66 11.87 -2.50
N GLU A 108 3.79 12.81 -2.13
CA GLU A 108 2.78 12.56 -1.10
C GLU A 108 1.74 11.54 -1.59
N GLU A 109 1.37 11.60 -2.86
CA GLU A 109 0.41 10.67 -3.45
C GLU A 109 1.05 9.34 -3.84
N VAL A 110 2.24 9.38 -4.43
CA VAL A 110 2.93 8.19 -4.93
C VAL A 110 4.38 8.19 -4.43
N PRO A 111 4.61 7.87 -3.15
CA PRO A 111 5.96 7.93 -2.56
C PRO A 111 6.97 7.01 -3.23
N HIS A 112 6.53 5.94 -3.84
CA HIS A 112 7.41 4.95 -4.49
C HIS A 112 7.71 5.28 -5.96
N THR A 113 7.26 6.44 -6.45
CA THR A 113 7.47 6.80 -7.86
C THR A 113 8.95 6.97 -8.18
N LYS A 114 9.33 6.50 -9.35
CA LYS A 114 10.70 6.64 -9.88
C LYS A 114 10.79 7.73 -10.93
N LYS A 115 9.66 8.28 -11.36
CA LYS A 115 9.59 9.28 -12.41
C LYS A 115 8.72 10.46 -11.98
N CYS A 116 9.11 11.66 -12.42
CA CYS A 116 8.28 12.84 -12.23
C CYS A 116 7.04 12.75 -13.14
N PHE A 117 6.08 13.62 -12.89
CA PHE A 117 4.84 13.64 -13.65
C PHE A 117 5.09 13.79 -15.16
N ASP A 118 5.98 14.71 -15.53
CA ASP A 118 6.29 15.00 -16.93
C ASP A 118 6.89 13.79 -17.64
N CYS A 119 7.85 13.11 -17.01
CA CYS A 119 8.48 11.94 -17.59
C CYS A 119 7.53 10.75 -17.71
N LYS A 120 6.61 10.62 -16.77
CA LYS A 120 5.61 9.55 -16.81
C LYS A 120 4.57 9.82 -17.89
N SER A 121 4.20 11.08 -18.10
CA SER A 121 3.24 11.49 -19.11
C SER A 121 3.79 11.40 -20.53
N ASN A 122 5.10 11.59 -20.69
CA ASN A 122 5.78 11.56 -22.00
C ASN A 122 6.32 10.16 -22.29
N ARG A 123 5.43 9.25 -22.54
CA ARG A 123 5.81 7.91 -22.94
C ARG A 123 6.10 7.84 -24.44
#